data_75d495ac2d859dbe7e9d5dd15fa6f120
#
_entry.id   75d495ac2d859dbe7e9d5dd15fa6f120
#
_cell.length_a   1.000
_cell.length_b   1.000
_cell.length_c   1.000
_cell.angle_alpha   90.00
_cell.angle_beta   90.00
_cell.angle_gamma   90.00
#
_symmetry.space_group_name_H-M   'P 1'
#
loop_
_entity.id
_entity.type
_entity.pdbx_description
1 polymer ?
#
loop_
_entity_poly.entity_id
_entity_poly.type
_entity_poly.pdbx_seq_one_letter_code
_entity_poly.pdbx_strand_id
1 'polypeptide(L)'
;MKALQELRTLRQTIKAAENRISEISDQATAEALSLAPNGGEFTADGHRFQLQKTEVIDMSNYNRYKGEDAVRWRQKKAAQDQSKKYSSALTKEMKGIVDAFVAQHPDWEPDDIKLTVKCLD
;
A
#
# COMPACT_ATOMS: atom_id res chain seq x y z
N MET A 1 -32.62 -20.39 -12.90
CA MET A 1 -31.80 -20.85 -11.75
C MET A 1 -31.56 -19.68 -10.82
N LYS A 2 -32.20 -19.73 -9.67
CA LYS A 2 -32.19 -18.60 -8.70
C LYS A 2 -30.81 -18.31 -8.13
N ALA A 3 -30.03 -19.34 -7.80
CA ALA A 3 -28.71 -19.16 -7.18
C ALA A 3 -27.72 -18.46 -8.10
N LEU A 4 -27.74 -18.80 -9.40
CA LEU A 4 -26.84 -18.16 -10.38
C LEU A 4 -27.23 -16.70 -10.61
N GLN A 5 -28.53 -16.39 -10.64
CA GLN A 5 -28.99 -15.01 -10.77
C GLN A 5 -28.65 -14.19 -9.53
N GLU A 6 -28.83 -14.74 -8.34
CA GLU A 6 -28.46 -14.09 -7.08
C GLU A 6 -26.96 -13.82 -7.03
N LEU A 7 -26.14 -14.80 -7.39
CA LEU A 7 -24.69 -14.61 -7.45
C LEU A 7 -24.29 -13.46 -8.38
N ARG A 8 -24.90 -13.41 -9.56
CA ARG A 8 -24.65 -12.31 -10.52
C ARG A 8 -25.01 -10.95 -9.93
N THR A 9 -26.19 -10.86 -9.31
CA THR A 9 -26.67 -9.61 -8.69
C THR A 9 -25.74 -9.16 -7.57
N LEU A 10 -25.33 -10.07 -6.70
CA LEU A 10 -24.40 -9.76 -5.60
C LEU A 10 -23.04 -9.29 -6.12
N ARG A 11 -22.51 -9.94 -7.16
CA ARG A 11 -21.24 -9.50 -7.76
C ARG A 11 -21.35 -8.13 -8.42
N GLN A 12 -22.46 -7.81 -9.05
CA GLN A 12 -22.71 -6.48 -9.60
C GLN A 12 -22.78 -5.43 -8.48
N THR A 13 -23.41 -5.74 -7.37
CA THR A 13 -23.48 -4.86 -6.20
C THR A 13 -22.11 -4.61 -5.61
N ILE A 14 -21.29 -5.66 -5.46
CA ILE A 14 -19.90 -5.55 -4.98
C ILE A 14 -19.09 -4.65 -5.92
N LYS A 15 -19.19 -4.86 -7.21
CA LYS A 15 -18.45 -4.07 -8.20
C LYS A 15 -18.86 -2.59 -8.16
N ALA A 16 -20.15 -2.32 -8.05
CA ALA A 16 -20.64 -0.94 -7.92
C ALA A 16 -20.13 -0.28 -6.65
N ALA A 17 -20.09 -1.01 -5.52
CA ALA A 17 -19.53 -0.52 -4.27
C ALA A 17 -18.04 -0.23 -4.39
N GLU A 18 -17.27 -1.12 -5.00
CA GLU A 18 -15.83 -0.93 -5.22
C GLU A 18 -15.55 0.28 -6.10
N ASN A 19 -16.33 0.49 -7.17
CA ASN A 19 -16.22 1.65 -8.02
C ASN A 19 -16.51 2.95 -7.25
N ARG A 20 -17.51 2.94 -6.38
CA ARG A 20 -17.84 4.10 -5.55
C ARG A 20 -16.75 4.40 -4.54
N ILE A 21 -16.17 3.39 -3.92
CA ILE A 21 -15.02 3.54 -3.01
C ILE A 21 -13.86 4.20 -3.77
N SER A 22 -13.58 3.76 -4.99
CA SER A 22 -12.54 4.32 -5.84
C SER A 22 -12.79 5.80 -6.15
N GLU A 23 -14.05 6.16 -6.45
CA GLU A 23 -14.44 7.53 -6.77
C GLU A 23 -14.25 8.50 -5.59
N ILE A 24 -14.55 8.05 -4.35
CA ILE A 24 -14.47 8.92 -3.17
C ILE A 24 -13.13 8.80 -2.42
N SER A 25 -12.25 7.92 -2.85
CA SER A 25 -11.00 7.59 -2.13
C SER A 25 -10.11 8.81 -1.89
N ASP A 26 -9.91 9.65 -2.90
CA ASP A 26 -9.08 10.84 -2.79
C ASP A 26 -9.70 11.87 -1.84
N GLN A 27 -11.02 12.04 -1.91
CA GLN A 27 -11.75 12.93 -1.01
C GLN A 27 -11.67 12.43 0.44
N ALA A 28 -11.88 11.12 0.66
CA ALA A 28 -11.78 10.52 1.99
C ALA A 28 -10.38 10.69 2.58
N THR A 29 -9.35 10.52 1.77
CA THR A 29 -7.96 10.75 2.19
C THR A 29 -7.71 12.21 2.57
N ALA A 30 -8.24 13.16 1.80
CA ALA A 30 -8.13 14.58 2.12
C ALA A 30 -8.82 14.93 3.44
N GLU A 31 -10.01 14.39 3.67
CA GLU A 31 -10.74 14.56 4.94
C GLU A 31 -9.96 13.96 6.12
N ALA A 32 -9.42 12.76 5.93
CA ALA A 32 -8.60 12.10 6.96
C ALA A 32 -7.35 12.92 7.30
N LEU A 33 -6.66 13.48 6.32
CA LEU A 33 -5.50 14.34 6.53
C LEU A 33 -5.85 15.61 7.30
N SER A 34 -7.04 16.17 7.07
CA SER A 34 -7.50 17.34 7.80
C SER A 34 -7.74 17.04 9.28
N LEU A 35 -8.18 15.84 9.63
CA LEU A 35 -8.47 15.40 11.00
C LEU A 35 -7.25 14.77 11.69
N ALA A 36 -6.35 14.16 10.94
CA ALA A 36 -5.14 13.52 11.45
C ALA A 36 -3.94 13.87 10.55
N PRO A 37 -3.41 15.10 10.63
CA PRO A 37 -2.33 15.57 9.74
C PRO A 37 -1.05 14.72 9.78
N ASN A 38 -0.79 14.09 10.93
CA ASN A 38 0.39 13.24 11.12
C ASN A 38 0.08 11.74 10.94
N GLY A 39 -1.13 11.41 10.50
CA GLY A 39 -1.60 10.03 10.44
C GLY A 39 -2.08 9.53 11.79
N GLY A 40 -2.42 8.23 11.86
CA GLY A 40 -2.91 7.59 13.06
C GLY A 40 -4.43 7.53 13.14
N GLU A 41 -4.94 7.19 14.33
CA GLU A 41 -6.37 7.05 14.57
C GLU A 41 -7.06 8.40 14.76
N PHE A 42 -8.29 8.49 14.28
CA PHE A 42 -9.15 9.63 14.47
C PHE A 42 -10.63 9.19 14.49
N THR A 43 -11.50 10.06 14.97
CA THR A 43 -12.93 9.83 15.01
C THR A 43 -13.64 10.86 14.13
N ALA A 44 -14.57 10.40 13.30
CA ALA A 44 -15.43 11.24 12.49
C ALA A 44 -16.85 10.68 12.51
N ASP A 45 -17.83 11.53 12.74
CA ASP A 45 -19.25 11.16 12.79
C ASP A 45 -19.56 9.98 13.73
N GLY A 46 -18.84 9.90 14.85
CA GLY A 46 -19.01 8.84 15.85
C GLY A 46 -18.33 7.51 15.49
N HIS A 47 -17.61 7.43 14.42
CA HIS A 47 -16.89 6.23 13.97
C HIS A 47 -15.38 6.42 14.02
N ARG A 48 -14.67 5.32 14.29
CA ARG A 48 -13.20 5.33 14.35
C ARG A 48 -12.59 4.95 13.01
N PHE A 49 -11.56 5.68 12.65
CA PHE A 49 -10.79 5.46 11.44
C PHE A 49 -9.30 5.51 11.74
N GLN A 50 -8.50 5.07 10.80
CA GLN A 50 -7.05 5.20 10.85
C GLN A 50 -6.54 5.67 9.50
N LEU A 51 -5.68 6.70 9.52
CA LEU A 51 -4.92 7.09 8.35
C LEU A 51 -3.53 6.46 8.43
N GLN A 52 -3.26 5.53 7.54
CA GLN A 52 -1.95 4.88 7.42
C GLN A 52 -1.10 5.61 6.39
N LYS A 53 0.13 5.94 6.78
CA LYS A 53 1.15 6.46 5.88
C LYS A 53 2.18 5.35 5.66
N THR A 54 2.38 4.95 4.43
CA THR A 54 3.38 3.96 4.05
C THR A 54 4.43 4.65 3.18
N GLU A 55 5.68 4.62 3.63
CA GLU A 55 6.81 5.13 2.86
C GLU A 55 7.14 4.14 1.74
N VAL A 56 7.24 4.65 0.52
CA VAL A 56 7.59 3.85 -0.65
C VAL A 56 9.04 4.11 -1.01
N ILE A 57 9.84 3.04 -1.00
CA ILE A 57 11.24 3.06 -1.40
C ILE A 57 11.41 2.07 -2.56
N ASP A 58 11.64 2.59 -3.75
CA ASP A 58 11.84 1.80 -4.95
C ASP A 58 13.31 1.80 -5.36
N MET A 59 14.02 0.73 -4.98
CA MET A 59 15.44 0.57 -5.27
C MET A 59 15.74 0.18 -6.72
N SER A 60 14.75 0.16 -7.61
CA SER A 60 14.98 -0.04 -9.05
C SER A 60 15.61 1.17 -9.73
N ASN A 61 15.60 2.34 -9.10
CA ASN A 61 16.18 3.55 -9.63
C ASN A 61 17.71 3.56 -9.42
N TYR A 62 18.45 3.28 -10.49
CA TYR A 62 19.93 3.23 -10.49
C TYR A 62 20.61 4.56 -10.19
N ASN A 63 19.95 5.68 -10.47
CA ASN A 63 20.52 7.01 -10.23
C ASN A 63 20.44 7.38 -8.76
N ARG A 64 19.40 6.92 -8.06
CA ARG A 64 19.15 7.24 -6.66
C ARG A 64 19.77 6.21 -5.70
N TYR A 65 19.63 4.92 -6.03
CA TYR A 65 20.07 3.84 -5.16
C TYR A 65 21.28 3.12 -5.74
N LYS A 66 22.42 3.27 -5.07
CA LYS A 66 23.68 2.63 -5.41
C LYS A 66 24.16 1.80 -4.22
N GLY A 67 25.00 0.78 -4.50
CA GLY A 67 25.58 -0.08 -3.48
C GLY A 67 24.98 -1.48 -3.46
N GLU A 68 25.51 -2.29 -2.54
CA GLU A 68 25.20 -3.73 -2.49
C GLU A 68 23.74 -4.02 -2.14
N ASP A 69 23.15 -3.25 -1.24
CA ASP A 69 21.74 -3.45 -0.84
C ASP A 69 20.80 -3.25 -2.02
N ALA A 70 21.02 -2.21 -2.81
CA ALA A 70 20.24 -1.95 -4.00
C ALA A 70 20.40 -3.06 -5.05
N VAL A 71 21.62 -3.57 -5.25
CA VAL A 71 21.89 -4.70 -6.15
C VAL A 71 21.15 -5.95 -5.68
N ARG A 72 21.23 -6.27 -4.39
CA ARG A 72 20.52 -7.42 -3.81
C ARG A 72 19.01 -7.28 -3.96
N TRP A 73 18.46 -6.11 -3.73
CA TRP A 73 17.03 -5.86 -3.87
C TRP A 73 16.58 -6.06 -5.33
N ARG A 74 17.36 -5.54 -6.32
CA ARG A 74 17.07 -5.70 -7.73
C ARG A 74 17.13 -7.15 -8.20
N GLN A 75 18.09 -7.92 -7.68
CA GLN A 75 18.19 -9.35 -7.98
C GLN A 75 16.96 -10.11 -7.50
N LYS A 76 16.49 -9.81 -6.28
CA LYS A 76 15.29 -10.43 -5.73
C LYS A 76 14.03 -9.98 -6.48
N LYS A 77 13.96 -8.73 -6.90
CA LYS A 77 12.86 -8.21 -7.71
C LYS A 77 12.79 -8.91 -9.07
N ALA A 78 13.93 -9.09 -9.72
CA ALA A 78 14.01 -9.82 -11.00
C ALA A 78 13.55 -11.28 -10.83
N ALA A 79 13.95 -11.95 -9.76
CA ALA A 79 13.51 -13.30 -9.46
C ALA A 79 11.98 -13.34 -9.21
N GLN A 80 11.43 -12.36 -8.52
CA GLN A 80 10.00 -12.24 -8.27
C GLN A 80 9.21 -12.03 -9.56
N ASP A 81 9.70 -11.16 -10.45
CA ASP A 81 9.04 -10.87 -11.73
C ASP A 81 9.04 -12.06 -12.69
N GLN A 82 10.05 -12.93 -12.60
CA GLN A 82 10.13 -14.16 -13.40
C GLN A 82 9.28 -15.30 -12.82
N SER A 83 8.86 -15.19 -11.58
CA SER A 83 8.01 -16.20 -10.93
C SER A 83 6.57 -16.07 -11.43
N LYS A 84 5.98 -17.20 -11.87
CA LYS A 84 4.57 -17.27 -12.24
C LYS A 84 3.65 -17.28 -11.03
N LYS A 85 4.22 -17.48 -9.83
CA LYS A 85 3.48 -17.49 -8.57
C LYS A 85 4.03 -16.39 -7.69
N TYR A 86 3.14 -15.72 -6.97
CA TYR A 86 3.52 -14.74 -5.96
C TYR A 86 4.41 -15.40 -4.91
N SER A 87 5.60 -14.84 -4.68
CA SER A 87 6.53 -15.32 -3.68
C SER A 87 6.54 -14.39 -2.47
N SER A 88 5.83 -14.78 -1.42
CA SER A 88 5.80 -14.03 -0.15
C SER A 88 7.18 -14.02 0.52
N ALA A 89 7.99 -15.06 0.32
CA ALA A 89 9.35 -15.12 0.85
C ALA A 89 10.24 -14.04 0.24
N LEU A 90 10.20 -13.86 -1.08
CA LEU A 90 10.96 -12.79 -1.77
C LEU A 90 10.50 -11.40 -1.36
N THR A 91 9.20 -11.18 -1.23
CA THR A 91 8.64 -9.92 -0.74
C THR A 91 9.16 -9.60 0.66
N LYS A 92 9.21 -10.58 1.55
CA LYS A 92 9.71 -10.44 2.91
C LYS A 92 11.20 -10.11 2.94
N GLU A 93 12.00 -10.76 2.10
CA GLU A 93 13.44 -10.49 1.97
C GLU A 93 13.69 -9.08 1.42
N MET A 94 12.93 -8.67 0.41
CA MET A 94 13.02 -7.32 -0.16
C MET A 94 12.68 -6.25 0.88
N LYS A 95 11.64 -6.48 1.68
CA LYS A 95 11.26 -5.60 2.79
C LYS A 95 12.38 -5.51 3.83
N GLY A 96 13.02 -6.62 4.17
CA GLY A 96 14.16 -6.64 5.08
C GLY A 96 15.33 -5.78 4.59
N ILE A 97 15.61 -5.81 3.29
CA ILE A 97 16.64 -4.98 2.68
C ILE A 97 16.28 -3.48 2.79
N VAL A 98 15.03 -3.13 2.51
CA VAL A 98 14.54 -1.75 2.62
C VAL A 98 14.61 -1.28 4.08
N ASP A 99 14.17 -2.09 5.03
CA ASP A 99 14.19 -1.75 6.45
C ASP A 99 15.61 -1.52 6.95
N ALA A 100 16.57 -2.35 6.54
CA ALA A 100 17.99 -2.18 6.87
C ALA A 100 18.56 -0.90 6.27
N PHE A 101 18.21 -0.59 5.03
CA PHE A 101 18.62 0.64 4.36
C PHE A 101 18.12 1.88 5.10
N VAL A 102 16.84 1.90 5.45
CA VAL A 102 16.23 3.03 6.20
C VAL A 102 16.88 3.21 7.56
N ALA A 103 17.17 2.11 8.25
CA ALA A 103 17.85 2.15 9.55
C ALA A 103 19.25 2.77 9.47
N GLN A 104 19.99 2.54 8.37
CA GLN A 104 21.30 3.11 8.11
C GLN A 104 21.27 4.54 7.59
N HIS A 105 20.12 4.98 7.08
CA HIS A 105 19.94 6.29 6.47
C HIS A 105 18.72 7.00 7.07
N PRO A 106 18.77 7.42 8.36
CA PRO A 106 17.59 7.94 9.06
C PRO A 106 17.01 9.22 8.44
N ASP A 107 17.84 10.00 7.72
CA ASP A 107 17.42 11.25 7.08
C ASP A 107 17.00 11.06 5.62
N TRP A 108 16.86 9.82 5.17
CA TRP A 108 16.50 9.51 3.78
C TRP A 108 15.02 9.80 3.53
N GLU A 109 14.75 10.61 2.52
CA GLU A 109 13.37 10.85 2.08
C GLU A 109 12.88 9.71 1.19
N PRO A 110 11.68 9.14 1.43
CA PRO A 110 11.12 8.11 0.58
C PRO A 110 10.79 8.65 -0.82
N ASP A 111 10.70 7.73 -1.78
CA ASP A 111 10.31 8.08 -3.16
C ASP A 111 8.88 8.60 -3.23
N ASP A 112 8.02 8.05 -2.38
CA ASP A 112 6.61 8.44 -2.29
C ASP A 112 6.07 8.05 -0.92
N ILE A 113 4.92 8.63 -0.57
CA ILE A 113 4.17 8.27 0.64
C ILE A 113 2.77 7.84 0.21
N LYS A 114 2.45 6.58 0.47
CA LYS A 114 1.13 6.04 0.21
C LYS A 114 0.22 6.26 1.41
N LEU A 115 -0.94 6.86 1.18
CA LEU A 115 -1.94 7.12 2.21
C LEU A 115 -3.12 6.16 2.03
N THR A 116 -3.53 5.53 3.12
CA THR A 116 -4.67 4.61 3.12
C THR A 116 -5.54 4.89 4.35
N VAL A 117 -6.83 5.03 4.12
CA VAL A 117 -7.82 5.19 5.20
C VAL A 117 -8.43 3.83 5.50
N LYS A 118 -8.43 3.45 6.77
CA LYS A 118 -9.09 2.24 7.26
C LYS A 118 -10.25 2.59 8.18
N CYS A 119 -11.35 1.85 8.04
CA CYS A 119 -12.47 1.89 8.97
C CYS A 119 -12.19 0.90 10.10
N LEU A 120 -12.22 1.35 11.37
CA LEU A 120 -11.87 0.51 12.52
C LEU A 120 -13.09 -0.14 13.20
N ASP A 121 -14.29 0.36 12.94
CA ASP A 121 -15.54 -0.20 13.47
C ASP A 121 -16.55 -0.58 12.38
#